data_b30d329c7aa7b33c3341953f804aeba4
#
_entry.id   b30d329c7aa7b33c3341953f804aeba4
#
_cell.length_a   1.000
_cell.length_b   1.000
_cell.length_c   1.000
_cell.angle_alpha   90.00
_cell.angle_beta   90.00
_cell.angle_gamma   90.00
#
_symmetry.space_group_name_H-M   'P 1'
#
loop_
_entity.id
_entity.type
_entity.pdbx_description
1 polymer ?
#
loop_
_entity_poly.entity_id
_entity_poly.type
_entity_poly.pdbx_seq_one_letter_code
_entity_poly.pdbx_strand_id
1 'polypeptide(L)'
;MLWVLTATLLIAQDWQTSQNLPAVDFTGLTPAQKALALKVLRSNGCPCGCAMKLAECRTKDPNCSFSKALAAIVVDSVKKGAKEAAVLAAVDASPLMHRAAPKLLENPVVIPIDGAPFVGPKDARVTIVEFSDFQCPYCAQAVVKLNAILKAYPNQVKLIFKQFPLDMHSQAALAAAAAVAAHWQGKFWPLHDAMFADRTHLSRQTILAMAGSIGLDTKRFEQDWESPGVKQAVAREQMEGEKAGVEATPTIFIDGQKYNGGLDLDAIRPIIEGELKRK
;
A
#
# COMPACT_ATOMS: atom_id res chain seq x y z
N MET A 1 -20.30 -41.90 20.15
CA MET A 1 -19.19 -40.95 20.39
C MET A 1 -19.43 -39.69 19.53
N LEU A 2 -20.05 -38.65 20.13
CA LEU A 2 -20.28 -37.38 19.44
C LEU A 2 -19.01 -36.55 19.58
N TRP A 3 -18.39 -36.21 18.44
CA TRP A 3 -17.34 -35.21 18.39
C TRP A 3 -17.98 -33.81 18.35
N VAL A 4 -17.83 -33.07 19.43
CA VAL A 4 -18.21 -31.66 19.50
C VAL A 4 -17.05 -30.88 18.88
N LEU A 5 -17.24 -30.39 17.65
CA LEU A 5 -16.38 -29.41 17.01
C LEU A 5 -16.60 -28.06 17.68
N THR A 6 -15.74 -27.66 18.59
CA THR A 6 -15.67 -26.31 19.12
C THR A 6 -15.07 -25.39 18.06
N ALA A 7 -15.93 -24.70 17.32
CA ALA A 7 -15.51 -23.58 16.47
C ALA A 7 -15.03 -22.45 17.38
N THR A 8 -13.72 -22.23 17.49
CA THR A 8 -13.14 -21.02 18.07
C THR A 8 -13.41 -19.87 17.11
N LEU A 9 -14.46 -19.11 17.37
CA LEU A 9 -14.64 -17.79 16.78
C LEU A 9 -13.42 -16.92 17.15
N LEU A 10 -12.55 -16.64 16.17
CA LEU A 10 -11.60 -15.54 16.24
C LEU A 10 -12.42 -14.24 16.26
N ILE A 11 -12.76 -13.77 17.45
CA ILE A 11 -13.33 -12.45 17.66
C ILE A 11 -12.22 -11.48 17.27
N ALA A 12 -12.40 -10.76 16.14
CA ALA A 12 -11.55 -9.63 15.79
C ALA A 12 -11.52 -8.69 17.00
N GLN A 13 -10.36 -8.52 17.63
CA GLN A 13 -10.24 -7.67 18.82
C GLN A 13 -10.65 -6.25 18.42
N ASP A 14 -11.78 -5.80 18.93
CA ASP A 14 -12.21 -4.42 18.76
C ASP A 14 -11.25 -3.52 19.55
N TRP A 15 -10.44 -2.75 18.84
CA TRP A 15 -9.46 -1.83 19.43
C TRP A 15 -10.12 -0.76 20.30
N GLN A 16 -11.42 -0.48 20.10
CA GLN A 16 -12.17 0.52 20.83
C GLN A 16 -12.51 0.06 22.26
N THR A 17 -12.71 -1.23 22.46
CA THR A 17 -13.13 -1.82 23.75
C THR A 17 -12.05 -2.67 24.40
N SER A 18 -11.08 -3.17 23.63
CA SER A 18 -10.04 -4.06 24.13
C SER A 18 -9.23 -3.44 25.28
N GLN A 19 -9.11 -4.18 26.38
CA GLN A 19 -8.29 -3.78 27.52
C GLN A 19 -6.80 -4.08 27.32
N ASN A 20 -6.44 -4.85 26.30
CA ASN A 20 -5.07 -5.17 25.94
C ASN A 20 -4.86 -4.89 24.45
N LEU A 21 -3.74 -4.28 24.12
CA LEU A 21 -3.35 -3.98 22.74
C LEU A 21 -2.06 -4.74 22.41
N PRO A 22 -1.94 -5.32 21.22
CA PRO A 22 -0.74 -6.05 20.82
C PRO A 22 0.53 -5.20 20.97
N ALA A 23 1.57 -5.80 21.57
CA ALA A 23 2.88 -5.16 21.82
C ALA A 23 2.80 -3.82 22.60
N VAL A 24 1.81 -3.67 23.48
CA VAL A 24 1.73 -2.59 24.49
C VAL A 24 1.82 -3.23 25.88
N ASP A 25 2.86 -2.90 26.63
CA ASP A 25 3.07 -3.41 27.97
C ASP A 25 2.42 -2.46 29.01
N PHE A 26 1.32 -2.90 29.61
CA PHE A 26 0.64 -2.18 30.69
C PHE A 26 1.06 -2.64 32.10
N THR A 27 2.13 -3.44 32.20
CA THR A 27 2.58 -3.96 33.49
C THR A 27 2.99 -2.85 34.45
N GLY A 28 2.50 -2.93 35.68
CA GLY A 28 2.79 -1.95 36.74
C GLY A 28 1.93 -0.69 36.70
N LEU A 29 0.95 -0.60 35.80
CA LEU A 29 -0.05 0.47 35.83
C LEU A 29 -1.21 0.10 36.77
N THR A 30 -1.69 1.08 37.53
CA THR A 30 -2.97 0.97 38.23
C THR A 30 -4.13 0.92 37.24
N PRO A 31 -5.35 0.46 37.63
CA PRO A 31 -6.49 0.47 36.74
C PRO A 31 -6.82 1.87 36.16
N ALA A 32 -6.68 2.93 36.97
CA ALA A 32 -6.90 4.31 36.52
C ALA A 32 -5.85 4.76 35.49
N GLN A 33 -4.59 4.42 35.74
CA GLN A 33 -3.49 4.69 34.79
C GLN A 33 -3.69 3.96 33.49
N LYS A 34 -4.07 2.68 33.53
CA LYS A 34 -4.34 1.89 32.32
C LYS A 34 -5.51 2.48 31.52
N ALA A 35 -6.58 2.89 32.21
CA ALA A 35 -7.73 3.54 31.55
C ALA A 35 -7.29 4.84 30.85
N LEU A 36 -6.47 5.66 31.48
CA LEU A 36 -5.91 6.87 30.88
C LEU A 36 -5.03 6.55 29.65
N ALA A 37 -4.14 5.58 29.74
CA ALA A 37 -3.30 5.16 28.61
C ALA A 37 -4.16 4.70 27.43
N LEU A 38 -5.15 3.85 27.65
CA LEU A 38 -6.07 3.38 26.62
C LEU A 38 -6.88 4.54 25.99
N LYS A 39 -7.34 5.49 26.79
CA LYS A 39 -8.03 6.69 26.32
C LYS A 39 -7.16 7.46 25.33
N VAL A 40 -5.91 7.77 25.71
CA VAL A 40 -4.95 8.49 24.86
C VAL A 40 -4.65 7.70 23.58
N LEU A 41 -4.40 6.40 23.66
CA LEU A 41 -4.09 5.56 22.49
C LEU A 41 -5.29 5.49 21.51
N ARG A 42 -6.52 5.56 21.99
CA ARG A 42 -7.74 5.54 21.17
C ARG A 42 -8.09 6.88 20.55
N SER A 43 -7.68 7.98 21.16
CA SER A 43 -7.97 9.33 20.64
C SER A 43 -6.94 9.86 19.66
N ASN A 44 -5.66 9.44 19.77
CA ASN A 44 -4.58 10.00 18.97
C ASN A 44 -4.31 9.20 17.71
N GLY A 45 -4.05 9.93 16.60
CA GLY A 45 -3.67 9.35 15.31
C GLY A 45 -2.25 8.77 15.31
N CYS A 46 -2.03 7.74 14.50
CA CYS A 46 -0.69 7.24 14.22
C CYS A 46 -0.06 8.04 13.07
N PRO A 47 1.15 8.62 13.23
CA PRO A 47 1.79 9.44 12.21
C PRO A 47 2.44 8.60 11.08
N CYS A 48 2.24 7.27 11.07
CA CYS A 48 2.82 6.40 10.04
C CYS A 48 2.18 6.55 8.65
N GLY A 49 1.15 7.41 8.51
CA GLY A 49 0.43 7.61 7.26
C GLY A 49 -0.76 6.65 7.03
N CYS A 50 -1.04 5.75 7.99
CA CYS A 50 -2.13 4.78 7.88
C CYS A 50 -3.53 5.33 8.22
N ALA A 51 -3.63 6.60 8.63
CA ALA A 51 -4.84 7.28 9.11
C ALA A 51 -5.55 6.60 10.31
N MET A 52 -4.95 5.57 10.90
CA MET A 52 -5.50 4.85 12.05
C MET A 52 -5.17 5.56 13.37
N LYS A 53 -6.00 5.33 14.39
CA LYS A 53 -5.65 5.67 15.77
C LYS A 53 -4.50 4.77 16.28
N LEU A 54 -3.76 5.21 17.28
CA LEU A 54 -2.65 4.42 17.84
C LEU A 54 -3.12 3.03 18.31
N ALA A 55 -4.25 2.94 19.02
CA ALA A 55 -4.83 1.67 19.46
C ALA A 55 -5.26 0.79 18.29
N GLU A 56 -5.86 1.38 17.26
CA GLU A 56 -6.26 0.69 16.04
C GLU A 56 -5.05 0.16 15.29
N CYS A 57 -4.02 0.98 15.12
CA CYS A 57 -2.77 0.58 14.49
C CYS A 57 -2.10 -0.55 15.27
N ARG A 58 -2.07 -0.53 16.60
CA ARG A 58 -1.55 -1.64 17.41
C ARG A 58 -2.29 -2.95 17.18
N THR A 59 -3.59 -2.88 16.90
CA THR A 59 -4.43 -4.07 16.66
C THR A 59 -4.31 -4.59 15.23
N LYS A 60 -4.36 -3.69 14.24
CA LYS A 60 -4.39 -4.05 12.81
C LYS A 60 -2.98 -4.20 12.19
N ASP A 61 -2.00 -3.47 12.71
CA ASP A 61 -0.59 -3.54 12.29
C ASP A 61 0.35 -3.60 13.50
N PRO A 62 0.46 -4.76 14.18
CA PRO A 62 1.31 -4.92 15.36
C PRO A 62 2.81 -4.71 15.09
N ASN A 63 3.24 -4.68 13.84
CA ASN A 63 4.64 -4.45 13.46
C ASN A 63 4.96 -2.96 13.23
N CYS A 64 3.96 -2.07 13.20
CA CYS A 64 4.19 -0.64 13.03
C CYS A 64 5.08 -0.07 14.12
N SER A 65 6.30 0.34 13.76
CA SER A 65 7.29 0.88 14.69
C SER A 65 6.85 2.20 15.33
N PHE A 66 6.10 3.03 14.59
CA PHE A 66 5.58 4.31 15.07
C PHE A 66 4.57 4.12 16.21
N SER A 67 3.51 3.36 15.97
CA SER A 67 2.49 3.15 16.99
C SER A 67 3.04 2.40 18.21
N LYS A 68 4.03 1.51 18.02
CA LYS A 68 4.72 0.84 19.11
C LYS A 68 5.49 1.83 19.98
N ALA A 69 6.31 2.69 19.37
CA ALA A 69 7.14 3.65 20.10
C ALA A 69 6.26 4.73 20.79
N LEU A 70 5.22 5.23 20.12
CA LEU A 70 4.31 6.21 20.73
C LEU A 70 3.47 5.60 21.86
N ALA A 71 3.08 4.32 21.75
CA ALA A 71 2.40 3.62 22.82
C ALA A 71 3.30 3.47 24.05
N ALA A 72 4.60 3.22 23.87
CA ALA A 72 5.56 3.19 24.97
C ALA A 72 5.68 4.57 25.65
N ILE A 73 5.73 5.67 24.92
CA ILE A 73 5.73 7.03 25.48
C ILE A 73 4.48 7.29 26.34
N VAL A 74 3.30 6.87 25.84
CA VAL A 74 2.04 7.01 26.59
C VAL A 74 2.12 6.23 27.89
N VAL A 75 2.52 4.95 27.84
CA VAL A 75 2.61 4.08 29.04
C VAL A 75 3.62 4.62 30.03
N ASP A 76 4.80 5.02 29.58
CA ASP A 76 5.86 5.56 30.46
C ASP A 76 5.44 6.87 31.13
N SER A 77 4.78 7.77 30.38
CA SER A 77 4.28 9.03 30.95
C SER A 77 3.24 8.79 32.02
N VAL A 78 2.27 7.91 31.74
CA VAL A 78 1.22 7.55 32.71
C VAL A 78 1.81 6.84 33.94
N LYS A 79 2.79 5.95 33.75
CA LYS A 79 3.48 5.24 34.83
C LYS A 79 4.19 6.21 35.76
N LYS A 80 4.73 7.31 35.25
CA LYS A 80 5.35 8.41 36.01
C LYS A 80 4.32 9.34 36.70
N GLY A 81 3.03 9.04 36.59
CA GLY A 81 1.95 9.81 37.23
C GLY A 81 1.52 11.05 36.42
N ALA A 82 1.89 11.14 35.16
CA ALA A 82 1.48 12.28 34.31
C ALA A 82 -0.04 12.31 34.13
N LYS A 83 -0.64 13.50 34.21
CA LYS A 83 -2.04 13.75 33.85
C LYS A 83 -2.21 13.76 32.33
N GLU A 84 -3.43 13.59 31.84
CA GLU A 84 -3.78 13.49 30.41
C GLU A 84 -3.10 14.56 29.55
N ALA A 85 -3.17 15.83 29.92
CA ALA A 85 -2.55 16.92 29.17
C ALA A 85 -1.02 16.77 29.02
N ALA A 86 -0.34 16.30 30.08
CA ALA A 86 1.11 16.06 30.04
C ALA A 86 1.46 14.83 29.21
N VAL A 87 0.61 13.78 29.21
CA VAL A 87 0.78 12.61 28.35
C VAL A 87 0.64 13.00 26.87
N LEU A 88 -0.39 13.79 26.55
CA LEU A 88 -0.60 14.32 25.20
C LEU A 88 0.59 15.18 24.75
N ALA A 89 1.05 16.10 25.61
CA ALA A 89 2.22 16.91 25.32
C ALA A 89 3.49 16.08 25.09
N ALA A 90 3.69 14.97 25.83
CA ALA A 90 4.82 14.08 25.63
C ALA A 90 4.73 13.30 24.29
N VAL A 91 3.53 12.91 23.88
CA VAL A 91 3.28 12.30 22.56
C VAL A 91 3.56 13.33 21.47
N ASP A 92 3.00 14.53 21.57
CA ASP A 92 3.16 15.60 20.59
C ASP A 92 4.62 16.08 20.48
N ALA A 93 5.35 16.13 21.59
CA ALA A 93 6.77 16.49 21.59
C ALA A 93 7.68 15.41 20.98
N SER A 94 7.15 14.20 20.74
CA SER A 94 7.93 13.15 20.12
C SER A 94 8.31 13.51 18.67
N PRO A 95 9.59 13.36 18.29
CA PRO A 95 10.01 13.53 16.89
C PRO A 95 9.21 12.64 15.90
N LEU A 96 8.60 11.56 16.39
CA LEU A 96 7.77 10.67 15.58
C LEU A 96 6.45 11.34 15.16
N MET A 97 5.88 12.22 15.98
CA MET A 97 4.66 12.98 15.65
C MET A 97 4.94 14.11 14.66
N HIS A 98 6.15 14.68 14.69
CA HIS A 98 6.58 15.76 13.81
C HIS A 98 7.32 15.26 12.57
N ARG A 99 7.27 13.95 12.31
CA ARG A 99 7.72 13.46 11.02
C ARG A 99 6.88 14.18 9.96
N ALA A 100 7.59 14.99 9.15
CA ALA A 100 6.96 15.78 8.11
C ALA A 100 5.90 14.95 7.39
N ALA A 101 4.74 15.56 7.15
CA ALA A 101 3.74 15.00 6.24
C ALA A 101 4.47 14.38 5.04
N PRO A 102 4.00 13.25 4.51
CA PRO A 102 4.67 12.58 3.41
C PRO A 102 4.99 13.61 2.35
N LYS A 103 6.26 13.96 2.24
CA LYS A 103 6.76 14.90 1.24
C LYS A 103 6.99 14.11 -0.03
N LEU A 104 6.55 14.66 -1.13
CA LEU A 104 7.16 14.35 -2.40
C LEU A 104 8.66 14.68 -2.26
N LEU A 105 9.54 13.78 -2.68
CA LEU A 105 10.97 14.05 -2.67
C LEU A 105 11.25 15.25 -3.57
N GLU A 106 12.13 16.15 -3.13
CA GLU A 106 12.32 17.47 -3.71
C GLU A 106 12.82 17.47 -5.17
N ASN A 107 13.40 16.36 -5.63
CA ASN A 107 13.89 16.22 -6.99
C ASN A 107 13.02 15.23 -7.78
N PRO A 108 12.16 15.72 -8.69
CA PRO A 108 11.40 14.83 -9.57
C PRO A 108 12.35 14.08 -10.51
N VAL A 109 12.11 12.78 -10.66
CA VAL A 109 12.80 11.95 -11.64
C VAL A 109 11.95 11.84 -12.91
N VAL A 110 12.61 11.75 -14.06
CA VAL A 110 11.91 11.48 -15.31
C VAL A 110 11.75 9.97 -15.46
N ILE A 111 10.50 9.53 -15.39
CA ILE A 111 10.14 8.13 -15.63
C ILE A 111 9.51 8.05 -17.02
N PRO A 112 10.07 7.28 -17.95
CA PRO A 112 9.45 7.07 -19.27
C PRO A 112 8.08 6.39 -19.11
N ILE A 113 7.05 7.00 -19.65
CA ILE A 113 5.67 6.49 -19.56
C ILE A 113 5.07 6.14 -20.93
N ASP A 114 5.79 6.43 -22.02
CA ASP A 114 5.32 6.17 -23.38
C ASP A 114 5.15 4.68 -23.61
N GLY A 115 3.95 4.32 -24.10
CA GLY A 115 3.59 2.93 -24.34
C GLY A 115 3.33 2.09 -23.08
N ALA A 116 3.41 2.67 -21.89
CA ALA A 116 3.00 1.98 -20.65
C ALA A 116 1.47 1.92 -20.51
N PRO A 117 0.93 0.86 -19.90
CA PRO A 117 -0.50 0.80 -19.63
C PRO A 117 -0.93 1.90 -18.63
N PHE A 118 -2.03 2.57 -18.95
CA PHE A 118 -2.57 3.61 -18.08
C PHE A 118 -4.08 3.55 -17.98
N VAL A 119 -4.62 4.16 -16.94
CA VAL A 119 -6.05 4.41 -16.73
C VAL A 119 -6.25 5.85 -16.26
N GLY A 120 -7.35 6.45 -16.66
CA GLY A 120 -7.64 7.89 -16.50
C GLY A 120 -7.42 8.68 -17.79
N PRO A 121 -7.65 10.02 -17.78
CA PRO A 121 -7.48 10.86 -18.94
C PRO A 121 -6.03 10.90 -19.44
N LYS A 122 -5.82 10.87 -20.76
CA LYS A 122 -4.49 10.93 -21.36
C LYS A 122 -3.72 12.21 -20.95
N ASP A 123 -4.46 13.31 -20.86
CA ASP A 123 -3.97 14.66 -20.53
C ASP A 123 -4.26 15.04 -19.06
N ALA A 124 -4.41 14.05 -18.18
CA ALA A 124 -4.60 14.29 -16.75
C ALA A 124 -3.50 15.18 -16.18
N ARG A 125 -3.90 16.14 -15.33
CA ARG A 125 -3.00 17.12 -14.71
C ARG A 125 -2.03 16.48 -13.72
N VAL A 126 -2.44 15.39 -13.07
CA VAL A 126 -1.59 14.63 -12.12
C VAL A 126 -1.35 13.24 -12.67
N THR A 127 -0.10 12.84 -12.71
CA THR A 127 0.31 11.49 -13.13
C THR A 127 0.84 10.73 -11.92
N ILE A 128 0.19 9.60 -11.62
CA ILE A 128 0.69 8.63 -10.66
C ILE A 128 1.37 7.50 -11.45
N VAL A 129 2.62 7.17 -11.09
CA VAL A 129 3.32 6.00 -11.63
C VAL A 129 3.51 5.01 -10.49
N GLU A 130 3.00 3.79 -10.67
CA GLU A 130 3.17 2.68 -9.75
C GLU A 130 4.17 1.68 -10.34
N PHE A 131 5.27 1.42 -9.63
CA PHE A 131 6.09 0.23 -9.85
C PHE A 131 5.57 -0.89 -8.98
N SER A 132 5.17 -2.00 -9.59
CA SER A 132 4.34 -3.02 -8.95
C SER A 132 4.75 -4.44 -9.34
N ASP A 133 4.36 -5.39 -8.47
CA ASP A 133 4.58 -6.83 -8.59
C ASP A 133 3.28 -7.58 -8.29
N PHE A 134 2.85 -8.44 -9.20
CA PHE A 134 1.57 -9.14 -9.09
C PHE A 134 1.47 -10.14 -7.93
N GLN A 135 2.60 -10.62 -7.40
CA GLN A 135 2.59 -11.49 -6.22
C GLN A 135 2.70 -10.71 -4.91
N CYS A 136 3.09 -9.44 -4.95
CA CYS A 136 3.26 -8.62 -3.75
C CYS A 136 1.92 -8.36 -3.04
N PRO A 137 1.79 -8.71 -1.74
CA PRO A 137 0.56 -8.47 -1.00
C PRO A 137 0.26 -6.98 -0.79
N TYR A 138 1.29 -6.16 -0.72
CA TYR A 138 1.15 -4.70 -0.57
C TYR A 138 0.69 -4.05 -1.88
N CYS A 139 1.11 -4.58 -3.04
CA CYS A 139 0.62 -4.13 -4.34
C CYS A 139 -0.88 -4.43 -4.49
N ALA A 140 -1.33 -5.62 -4.09
CA ALA A 140 -2.76 -5.95 -4.10
C ALA A 140 -3.59 -4.98 -3.21
N GLN A 141 -3.05 -4.54 -2.08
CA GLN A 141 -3.70 -3.51 -1.26
C GLN A 141 -3.67 -2.14 -1.94
N ALA A 142 -2.58 -1.81 -2.63
CA ALA A 142 -2.45 -0.56 -3.36
C ALA A 142 -3.49 -0.43 -4.48
N VAL A 143 -3.80 -1.51 -5.20
CA VAL A 143 -4.84 -1.53 -6.26
C VAL A 143 -6.16 -0.96 -5.75
N VAL A 144 -6.64 -1.41 -4.58
CA VAL A 144 -7.91 -0.93 -4.01
C VAL A 144 -7.86 0.58 -3.72
N LYS A 145 -6.74 1.05 -3.17
CA LYS A 145 -6.54 2.46 -2.80
C LYS A 145 -6.37 3.35 -4.02
N LEU A 146 -5.58 2.92 -5.00
CA LEU A 146 -5.38 3.64 -6.26
C LEU A 146 -6.69 3.76 -7.06
N ASN A 147 -7.51 2.70 -7.09
CA ASN A 147 -8.85 2.76 -7.68
C ASN A 147 -9.76 3.76 -6.97
N ALA A 148 -9.69 3.88 -5.64
CA ALA A 148 -10.42 4.90 -4.89
C ALA A 148 -9.95 6.33 -5.24
N ILE A 149 -8.64 6.53 -5.44
CA ILE A 149 -8.07 7.81 -5.87
C ILE A 149 -8.56 8.16 -7.28
N LEU A 150 -8.48 7.24 -8.24
CA LEU A 150 -8.97 7.45 -9.61
C LEU A 150 -10.45 7.81 -9.63
N LYS A 151 -11.26 7.13 -8.80
CA LYS A 151 -12.69 7.43 -8.65
C LYS A 151 -12.95 8.81 -8.04
N ALA A 152 -12.10 9.27 -7.13
CA ALA A 152 -12.22 10.60 -6.51
C ALA A 152 -11.78 11.73 -7.45
N TYR A 153 -10.87 11.45 -8.38
CA TYR A 153 -10.31 12.44 -9.33
C TYR A 153 -10.41 11.97 -10.79
N PRO A 154 -11.60 11.63 -11.31
CA PRO A 154 -11.78 10.91 -12.58
C PRO A 154 -11.27 11.67 -13.81
N ASN A 155 -11.22 13.01 -13.74
CA ASN A 155 -10.81 13.88 -14.84
C ASN A 155 -9.45 14.56 -14.63
N GLN A 156 -8.75 14.25 -13.55
CA GLN A 156 -7.58 15.01 -13.10
C GLN A 156 -6.35 14.14 -12.86
N VAL A 157 -6.57 12.85 -12.60
CA VAL A 157 -5.51 11.89 -12.25
C VAL A 157 -5.49 10.77 -13.27
N LYS A 158 -4.29 10.40 -13.72
CA LYS A 158 -4.03 9.14 -14.43
C LYS A 158 -3.05 8.28 -13.64
N LEU A 159 -3.25 6.97 -13.72
CA LEU A 159 -2.35 5.97 -13.17
C LEU A 159 -1.62 5.26 -14.30
N ILE A 160 -0.31 5.21 -14.21
CA ILE A 160 0.59 4.43 -15.07
C ILE A 160 1.07 3.23 -14.27
N PHE A 161 1.01 2.04 -14.85
CA PHE A 161 1.58 0.84 -14.26
C PHE A 161 2.94 0.53 -14.89
N LYS A 162 3.93 0.18 -14.06
CA LYS A 162 5.26 -0.25 -14.47
C LYS A 162 5.61 -1.58 -13.81
N GLN A 163 6.14 -2.50 -14.58
CA GLN A 163 6.56 -3.82 -14.08
C GLN A 163 7.81 -3.68 -13.20
N PHE A 164 7.75 -4.25 -12.00
CA PHE A 164 8.91 -4.37 -11.13
C PHE A 164 8.85 -5.70 -10.36
N PRO A 165 9.01 -6.84 -11.07
CA PRO A 165 8.98 -8.15 -10.46
C PRO A 165 10.14 -8.32 -9.48
N LEU A 166 9.85 -8.72 -8.25
CA LEU A 166 10.86 -8.95 -7.22
C LEU A 166 11.37 -10.40 -7.27
N ASP A 167 12.67 -10.60 -7.15
CA ASP A 167 13.30 -11.92 -7.20
C ASP A 167 12.79 -12.89 -6.11
N MET A 168 12.34 -12.36 -4.98
CA MET A 168 11.76 -13.14 -3.89
C MET A 168 10.39 -13.76 -4.23
N HIS A 169 9.74 -13.32 -5.30
CA HIS A 169 8.43 -13.79 -5.73
C HIS A 169 8.56 -14.68 -6.96
N SER A 170 8.37 -15.99 -6.78
CA SER A 170 8.69 -17.01 -7.78
C SER A 170 7.94 -16.90 -9.11
N GLN A 171 6.76 -16.27 -9.14
CA GLN A 171 5.93 -16.10 -10.33
C GLN A 171 5.84 -14.64 -10.80
N ALA A 172 6.55 -13.71 -10.14
CA ALA A 172 6.47 -12.28 -10.45
C ALA A 172 6.91 -11.97 -11.89
N ALA A 173 8.06 -12.50 -12.31
CA ALA A 173 8.56 -12.30 -13.67
C ALA A 173 7.63 -12.92 -14.74
N LEU A 174 7.06 -14.09 -14.44
CA LEU A 174 6.07 -14.76 -15.29
C LEU A 174 4.82 -13.87 -15.46
N ALA A 175 4.28 -13.36 -14.35
CA ALA A 175 3.09 -12.52 -14.35
C ALA A 175 3.34 -11.16 -15.02
N ALA A 176 4.49 -10.54 -14.79
CA ALA A 176 4.89 -9.31 -15.45
C ALA A 176 4.94 -9.47 -16.98
N ALA A 177 5.55 -10.55 -17.47
CA ALA A 177 5.59 -10.87 -18.89
C ALA A 177 4.18 -11.09 -19.47
N ALA A 178 3.31 -11.80 -18.75
CA ALA A 178 1.93 -11.99 -19.16
C ALA A 178 1.15 -10.67 -19.26
N ALA A 179 1.35 -9.77 -18.30
CA ALA A 179 0.71 -8.46 -18.32
C ALA A 179 1.13 -7.61 -19.52
N VAL A 180 2.42 -7.64 -19.90
CA VAL A 180 2.93 -6.97 -21.10
C VAL A 180 2.32 -7.58 -22.36
N ALA A 181 2.25 -8.91 -22.48
CA ALA A 181 1.61 -9.59 -23.61
C ALA A 181 0.13 -9.22 -23.74
N ALA A 182 -0.60 -9.15 -22.61
CA ALA A 182 -1.99 -8.70 -22.60
C ALA A 182 -2.12 -7.22 -22.99
N HIS A 183 -1.16 -6.38 -22.61
CA HIS A 183 -1.11 -4.98 -23.01
C HIS A 183 -1.05 -4.82 -24.52
N TRP A 184 -0.27 -5.64 -25.21
CA TRP A 184 -0.16 -5.62 -26.68
C TRP A 184 -1.46 -5.99 -27.42
N GLN A 185 -2.41 -6.61 -26.67
CA GLN A 185 -3.77 -6.86 -27.15
C GLN A 185 -4.81 -5.90 -26.56
N GLY A 186 -4.39 -4.83 -25.85
CA GLY A 186 -5.28 -3.85 -25.23
C GLY A 186 -6.07 -4.38 -24.03
N LYS A 187 -5.63 -5.49 -23.41
CA LYS A 187 -6.30 -6.16 -22.30
C LYS A 187 -5.48 -6.17 -21.00
N PHE A 188 -4.58 -5.17 -20.84
CA PHE A 188 -3.75 -5.07 -19.63
C PHE A 188 -4.59 -5.06 -18.35
N TRP A 189 -5.49 -4.08 -18.22
CA TRP A 189 -6.26 -3.89 -16.98
C TRP A 189 -7.16 -5.06 -16.61
N PRO A 190 -7.90 -5.70 -17.54
CA PRO A 190 -8.64 -6.91 -17.23
C PRO A 190 -7.76 -8.06 -16.71
N LEU A 191 -6.56 -8.27 -17.28
CA LEU A 191 -5.65 -9.30 -16.78
C LEU A 191 -4.99 -8.90 -15.46
N HIS A 192 -4.62 -7.63 -15.30
CA HIS A 192 -4.13 -7.05 -14.06
C HIS A 192 -5.08 -7.35 -12.89
N ASP A 193 -6.36 -7.02 -13.06
CA ASP A 193 -7.36 -7.22 -12.01
C ASP A 193 -7.55 -8.71 -11.67
N ALA A 194 -7.58 -9.58 -12.70
CA ALA A 194 -7.69 -11.02 -12.52
C ALA A 194 -6.47 -11.60 -11.76
N MET A 195 -5.25 -11.18 -12.12
CA MET A 195 -4.04 -11.65 -11.45
C MET A 195 -3.94 -11.18 -10.00
N PHE A 196 -4.30 -9.93 -9.70
CA PHE A 196 -4.32 -9.46 -8.30
C PHE A 196 -5.42 -10.13 -7.47
N ALA A 197 -6.57 -10.44 -8.06
CA ALA A 197 -7.66 -11.15 -7.39
C ALA A 197 -7.25 -12.57 -6.95
N ASP A 198 -6.39 -13.24 -7.71
CA ASP A 198 -5.90 -14.59 -7.41
C ASP A 198 -4.36 -14.67 -7.35
N ARG A 199 -3.72 -13.65 -6.78
CA ARG A 199 -2.26 -13.48 -6.74
C ARG A 199 -1.48 -14.65 -6.13
N THR A 200 -2.11 -15.45 -5.28
CA THR A 200 -1.47 -16.58 -4.59
C THR A 200 -1.42 -17.84 -5.42
N HIS A 201 -2.20 -17.93 -6.49
CA HIS A 201 -2.27 -19.10 -7.37
C HIS A 201 -1.76 -18.80 -8.80
N LEU A 202 -0.94 -17.75 -8.95
CA LEU A 202 -0.36 -17.41 -10.25
C LEU A 202 0.55 -18.54 -10.73
N SER A 203 0.27 -19.02 -11.91
CA SER A 203 1.06 -20.00 -12.66
C SER A 203 0.77 -19.80 -14.15
N ARG A 204 1.59 -20.41 -15.00
CA ARG A 204 1.31 -20.37 -16.44
C ARG A 204 -0.12 -20.83 -16.78
N GLN A 205 -0.57 -21.90 -16.16
CA GLN A 205 -1.90 -22.46 -16.41
C GLN A 205 -3.03 -21.52 -15.96
N THR A 206 -2.94 -20.97 -14.74
CA THR A 206 -3.99 -20.08 -14.22
C THR A 206 -4.03 -18.75 -14.99
N ILE A 207 -2.89 -18.17 -15.32
CA ILE A 207 -2.81 -16.93 -16.11
C ILE A 207 -3.36 -17.15 -17.54
N LEU A 208 -3.09 -18.30 -18.17
CA LEU A 208 -3.67 -18.62 -19.48
C LEU A 208 -5.19 -18.77 -19.42
N ALA A 209 -5.71 -19.39 -18.35
CA ALA A 209 -7.16 -19.48 -18.12
C ALA A 209 -7.77 -18.08 -17.91
N MET A 210 -7.13 -17.20 -17.13
CA MET A 210 -7.53 -15.81 -16.97
C MET A 210 -7.54 -15.08 -18.32
N ALA A 211 -6.49 -15.24 -19.12
CA ALA A 211 -6.38 -14.64 -20.44
C ALA A 211 -7.54 -15.05 -21.36
N GLY A 212 -7.89 -16.31 -21.36
CA GLY A 212 -9.05 -16.82 -22.11
C GLY A 212 -10.38 -16.22 -21.60
N SER A 213 -10.56 -16.15 -20.28
CA SER A 213 -11.80 -15.65 -19.68
C SER A 213 -12.08 -14.17 -19.96
N ILE A 214 -11.03 -13.36 -20.16
CA ILE A 214 -11.14 -11.94 -20.50
C ILE A 214 -11.15 -11.68 -22.02
N GLY A 215 -11.16 -12.74 -22.84
CA GLY A 215 -11.29 -12.66 -24.30
C GLY A 215 -9.99 -12.22 -25.00
N LEU A 216 -8.83 -12.60 -24.51
CA LEU A 216 -7.58 -12.52 -25.25
C LEU A 216 -7.54 -13.60 -26.35
N ASP A 217 -6.91 -13.30 -27.49
CA ASP A 217 -6.45 -14.35 -28.39
C ASP A 217 -5.34 -15.13 -27.70
N THR A 218 -5.69 -16.28 -27.13
CA THR A 218 -4.78 -17.07 -26.29
C THR A 218 -3.57 -17.59 -27.07
N LYS A 219 -3.73 -17.91 -28.37
CA LYS A 219 -2.60 -18.37 -29.20
C LYS A 219 -1.59 -17.25 -29.41
N ARG A 220 -2.07 -16.06 -29.78
CA ARG A 220 -1.21 -14.88 -29.93
C ARG A 220 -0.63 -14.46 -28.56
N PHE A 221 -1.42 -14.52 -27.49
CA PHE A 221 -0.99 -14.21 -26.14
C PHE A 221 0.18 -15.09 -25.70
N GLU A 222 0.13 -16.40 -25.93
CA GLU A 222 1.24 -17.31 -25.60
C GLU A 222 2.50 -17.02 -26.39
N GLN A 223 2.36 -16.72 -27.70
CA GLN A 223 3.48 -16.34 -28.56
C GLN A 223 4.14 -15.04 -28.08
N ASP A 224 3.32 -14.02 -27.79
CA ASP A 224 3.80 -12.72 -27.30
C ASP A 224 4.45 -12.88 -25.91
N TRP A 225 3.86 -13.66 -25.01
CA TRP A 225 4.34 -13.89 -23.65
C TRP A 225 5.75 -14.47 -23.61
N GLU A 226 6.08 -15.37 -24.53
CA GLU A 226 7.41 -15.98 -24.64
C GLU A 226 8.40 -15.13 -25.44
N SER A 227 7.92 -14.10 -26.11
CA SER A 227 8.72 -13.34 -27.05
C SER A 227 9.89 -12.59 -26.38
N PRO A 228 11.01 -12.43 -27.08
CA PRO A 228 12.09 -11.58 -26.59
C PRO A 228 11.66 -10.13 -26.35
N GLY A 229 10.70 -9.62 -27.12
CA GLY A 229 10.19 -8.27 -27.00
C GLY A 229 9.49 -8.02 -25.65
N VAL A 230 8.67 -8.97 -25.18
CA VAL A 230 8.02 -8.92 -23.87
C VAL A 230 9.06 -8.96 -22.74
N LYS A 231 10.04 -9.87 -22.83
CA LYS A 231 11.11 -9.98 -21.83
C LYS A 231 11.93 -8.69 -21.74
N GLN A 232 12.25 -8.09 -22.88
CA GLN A 232 12.95 -6.80 -22.94
C GLN A 232 12.12 -5.65 -22.38
N ALA A 233 10.78 -5.65 -22.58
CA ALA A 233 9.91 -4.64 -22.03
C ALA A 233 9.88 -4.70 -20.50
N VAL A 234 9.75 -5.90 -19.91
CA VAL A 234 9.81 -6.07 -18.45
C VAL A 234 11.17 -5.63 -17.90
N ALA A 235 12.27 -6.09 -18.49
CA ALA A 235 13.62 -5.74 -18.06
C ALA A 235 13.88 -4.22 -18.15
N ARG A 236 13.39 -3.57 -19.22
CA ARG A 236 13.49 -2.12 -19.38
C ARG A 236 12.75 -1.39 -18.27
N GLU A 237 11.51 -1.78 -17.96
CA GLU A 237 10.72 -1.14 -16.90
C GLU A 237 11.35 -1.34 -15.52
N GLN A 238 11.91 -2.51 -15.25
CA GLN A 238 12.66 -2.78 -14.03
C GLN A 238 13.89 -1.88 -13.92
N MET A 239 14.70 -1.75 -14.97
CA MET A 239 15.86 -0.83 -15.00
C MET A 239 15.45 0.63 -14.83
N GLU A 240 14.33 1.05 -15.40
CA GLU A 240 13.78 2.40 -15.20
C GLU A 240 13.40 2.64 -13.74
N GLY A 241 12.81 1.64 -13.08
CA GLY A 241 12.52 1.68 -11.65
C GLY A 241 13.79 1.77 -10.80
N GLU A 242 14.80 0.93 -11.07
CA GLU A 242 16.08 0.97 -10.36
C GLU A 242 16.75 2.35 -10.48
N LYS A 243 16.78 2.93 -11.69
CA LYS A 243 17.30 4.28 -11.92
C LYS A 243 16.50 5.36 -11.18
N ALA A 244 15.21 5.15 -11.02
CA ALA A 244 14.33 6.04 -10.25
C ALA A 244 14.42 5.81 -8.72
N GLY A 245 15.24 4.87 -8.25
CA GLY A 245 15.41 4.55 -6.84
C GLY A 245 14.29 3.66 -6.27
N VAL A 246 13.69 2.80 -7.10
CA VAL A 246 12.76 1.76 -6.64
C VAL A 246 13.55 0.61 -6.03
N GLU A 247 13.27 0.29 -4.77
CA GLU A 247 13.91 -0.79 -4.03
C GLU A 247 12.90 -1.84 -3.54
N ALA A 248 11.61 -1.51 -3.59
CA ALA A 248 10.52 -2.36 -3.12
C ALA A 248 9.22 -2.03 -3.87
N THR A 249 8.22 -2.90 -3.76
CA THR A 249 6.89 -2.69 -4.35
C THR A 249 5.79 -2.71 -3.28
N PRO A 250 4.72 -1.89 -3.45
CA PRO A 250 4.58 -0.87 -4.49
C PRO A 250 5.48 0.35 -4.21
N THR A 251 6.09 0.92 -5.23
CA THR A 251 6.70 2.26 -5.15
C THR A 251 5.89 3.20 -6.03
N ILE A 252 5.49 4.32 -5.45
CA ILE A 252 4.61 5.30 -6.08
C ILE A 252 5.38 6.60 -6.35
N PHE A 253 5.19 7.14 -7.54
CA PHE A 253 5.62 8.49 -7.90
C PHE A 253 4.42 9.32 -8.29
N ILE A 254 4.41 10.58 -7.88
CA ILE A 254 3.40 11.57 -8.27
C ILE A 254 4.14 12.69 -9.00
N ASP A 255 3.81 12.87 -10.29
CA ASP A 255 4.50 13.83 -11.17
C ASP A 255 6.04 13.73 -11.11
N GLY A 256 6.56 12.49 -11.07
CA GLY A 256 7.98 12.19 -11.00
C GLY A 256 8.59 12.24 -9.61
N GLN A 257 7.86 12.66 -8.59
CA GLN A 257 8.35 12.73 -7.21
C GLN A 257 7.96 11.48 -6.44
N LYS A 258 8.93 10.79 -5.84
CA LYS A 258 8.67 9.58 -5.04
C LYS A 258 7.80 9.91 -3.84
N TYR A 259 6.71 9.18 -3.69
CA TYR A 259 5.74 9.35 -2.61
C TYR A 259 5.91 8.26 -1.56
N ASN A 260 6.21 8.65 -0.33
CA ASN A 260 6.44 7.73 0.79
C ASN A 260 5.29 7.75 1.82
N GLY A 261 4.11 8.23 1.42
CA GLY A 261 2.94 8.32 2.29
C GLY A 261 1.98 7.15 2.15
N GLY A 262 0.91 7.18 2.96
CA GLY A 262 -0.21 6.26 2.82
C GLY A 262 -1.04 6.56 1.57
N LEU A 263 -1.53 5.51 0.90
CA LEU A 263 -2.41 5.63 -0.27
C LEU A 263 -3.89 5.79 0.09
N ASP A 264 -4.23 5.87 1.38
CA ASP A 264 -5.59 6.18 1.80
C ASP A 264 -5.96 7.58 1.31
N LEU A 265 -7.19 7.73 0.83
CA LEU A 265 -7.62 8.96 0.14
C LEU A 265 -7.38 10.23 0.98
N ASP A 266 -7.59 10.15 2.30
CA ASP A 266 -7.36 11.29 3.19
C ASP A 266 -5.88 11.64 3.35
N ALA A 267 -4.98 10.67 3.27
CA ALA A 267 -3.54 10.88 3.36
C ALA A 267 -2.96 11.47 2.07
N ILE A 268 -3.41 11.00 0.91
CA ILE A 268 -2.88 11.41 -0.40
C ILE A 268 -3.55 12.68 -0.95
N ARG A 269 -4.79 12.99 -0.52
CA ARG A 269 -5.58 14.14 -0.98
C ARG A 269 -4.80 15.46 -0.96
N PRO A 270 -4.14 15.87 0.15
CA PRO A 270 -3.39 17.12 0.20
C PRO A 270 -2.28 17.20 -0.86
N ILE A 271 -1.68 16.05 -1.18
CA ILE A 271 -0.63 15.97 -2.19
C ILE A 271 -1.21 16.18 -3.59
N ILE A 272 -2.26 15.43 -3.95
CA ILE A 272 -2.92 15.56 -5.26
C ILE A 272 -3.45 16.98 -5.45
N GLU A 273 -4.12 17.55 -4.46
CA GLU A 273 -4.65 18.91 -4.53
C GLU A 273 -3.54 19.98 -4.61
N GLY A 274 -2.41 19.72 -3.96
CA GLY A 274 -1.21 20.55 -4.09
C GLY A 274 -0.66 20.54 -5.51
N GLU A 275 -0.55 19.38 -6.15
CA GLU A 275 -0.11 19.23 -7.54
C GLU A 275 -1.10 19.91 -8.52
N LEU A 276 -2.40 19.73 -8.30
CA LEU A 276 -3.43 20.37 -9.10
C LEU A 276 -3.39 21.91 -9.04
N LYS A 277 -2.93 22.50 -7.93
CA LYS A 277 -2.79 23.96 -7.78
C LYS A 277 -1.52 24.51 -8.44
N ARG A 278 -0.47 23.68 -8.58
CA ARG A 278 0.81 24.06 -9.20
C ARG A 278 0.77 24.12 -10.72
N LYS A 279 -0.15 23.39 -11.33
CA LYS A 279 -0.37 23.31 -12.78
C LYS A 279 -1.65 24.05 -13.17
#